data_c8ddb9adc044b96deefee85df0e28887
#
_entry.id   c8ddb9adc044b96deefee85df0e28887
#
_cell.length_a   1.000
_cell.length_b   1.000
_cell.length_c   1.000
_cell.angle_alpha   90.00
_cell.angle_beta   90.00
_cell.angle_gamma   90.00
#
_symmetry.space_group_name_H-M   'P 1'
#
loop_
_entity.id
_entity.type
_entity.pdbx_description
1 polymer ?
#
loop_
_entity_poly.entity_id
_entity_poly.type
_entity_poly.pdbx_seq_one_letter_code
_entity_poly.pdbx_strand_id
1 'polypeptide(L)'
;MTKKLLFTFFILLNTIAFSQNISLSEKAKVSILTCGLGPESYAMYGHTGIRIQDSIHAIDVVYNYGAFDFSTPNFIGRFIKGDLQYFVTNGSFIDFYYNYQAENREIIEQVLALTPAQI
;
A
#
# COMPACT_ATOMS: atom_id res chain seq x y z
N MET A 1 13.52 12.54 46.61
CA MET A 1 12.54 11.44 46.36
C MET A 1 11.71 11.64 45.09
N THR A 2 11.31 12.83 44.76
CA THR A 2 10.40 13.13 43.64
C THR A 2 10.92 12.83 42.21
N LYS A 3 12.22 13.08 41.96
CA LYS A 3 12.82 12.89 40.63
C LYS A 3 12.94 11.41 40.22
N LYS A 4 13.20 10.51 41.18
CA LYS A 4 13.30 9.07 40.89
C LYS A 4 11.92 8.45 40.65
N LEU A 5 10.88 8.94 41.34
CA LEU A 5 9.51 8.48 41.17
C LEU A 5 8.95 8.89 39.80
N LEU A 6 9.27 10.11 39.35
CA LEU A 6 8.86 10.63 38.03
C LEU A 6 9.51 9.83 36.89
N PHE A 7 10.79 9.46 37.06
CA PHE A 7 11.51 8.68 36.03
C PHE A 7 10.98 7.25 35.92
N THR A 8 10.62 6.62 37.04
CA THR A 8 10.00 5.29 37.05
C THR A 8 8.60 5.30 36.44
N PHE A 9 7.84 6.38 36.67
CA PHE A 9 6.52 6.55 36.06
C PHE A 9 6.60 6.73 34.53
N PHE A 10 7.62 7.44 34.03
CA PHE A 10 7.85 7.63 32.59
C PHE A 10 8.29 6.33 31.89
N ILE A 11 9.02 5.44 32.57
CA ILE A 11 9.41 4.11 32.03
C ILE A 11 8.19 3.18 31.93
N LEU A 12 7.28 3.26 32.90
CA LEU A 12 6.05 2.45 32.91
C LEU A 12 5.05 2.88 31.82
N LEU A 13 5.06 4.13 31.36
CA LEU A 13 4.18 4.61 30.29
C LEU A 13 4.59 4.10 28.89
N ASN A 14 5.85 3.66 28.72
CA ASN A 14 6.35 3.21 27.41
C ASN A 14 6.06 1.72 27.13
N THR A 15 5.43 0.99 28.02
CA THR A 15 5.15 -0.45 27.85
C THR A 15 3.77 -0.77 27.29
N ILE A 16 2.95 0.24 26.96
CA ILE A 16 1.62 0.02 26.37
C ILE A 16 1.64 0.40 24.88
N ALA A 17 2.60 -0.10 24.14
CA ALA A 17 2.50 -0.18 22.69
C ALA A 17 1.78 -1.51 22.37
N PHE A 18 0.45 -1.51 22.44
CA PHE A 18 -0.33 -2.59 21.86
C PHE A 18 -0.15 -2.53 20.35
N SER A 19 0.68 -3.41 19.80
CA SER A 19 0.57 -3.79 18.41
C SER A 19 -0.80 -4.42 18.21
N GLN A 20 -1.76 -3.65 17.72
CA GLN A 20 -3.03 -4.21 17.30
C GLN A 20 -2.76 -5.01 16.03
N ASN A 21 -2.61 -6.32 16.15
CA ASN A 21 -2.75 -7.22 15.02
C ASN A 21 -4.21 -7.15 14.57
N ILE A 22 -4.50 -6.26 13.64
CA ILE A 22 -5.80 -6.22 12.97
C ILE A 22 -5.81 -7.44 12.04
N SER A 23 -6.45 -8.52 12.48
CA SER A 23 -6.77 -9.63 11.61
C SER A 23 -7.93 -9.21 10.70
N LEU A 24 -7.84 -9.54 9.43
CA LEU A 24 -8.94 -9.32 8.49
C LEU A 24 -10.16 -10.19 8.89
N SER A 25 -11.36 -9.68 8.62
CA SER A 25 -12.60 -10.43 8.89
C SER A 25 -12.87 -11.49 7.80
N GLU A 26 -13.80 -12.40 8.08
CA GLU A 26 -14.27 -13.39 7.10
C GLU A 26 -14.94 -12.76 5.86
N LYS A 27 -15.29 -11.46 5.92
CA LYS A 27 -15.83 -10.69 4.80
C LYS A 27 -14.77 -9.96 4.01
N ALA A 28 -13.51 -10.11 4.37
CA ALA A 28 -12.43 -9.51 3.62
C ALA A 28 -12.35 -10.09 2.20
N LYS A 29 -11.94 -9.26 1.27
CA LYS A 29 -11.72 -9.62 -0.13
C LYS A 29 -10.35 -9.12 -0.56
N VAL A 30 -9.66 -9.92 -1.34
CA VAL A 30 -8.41 -9.54 -2.01
C VAL A 30 -8.65 -9.53 -3.51
N SER A 31 -8.22 -8.46 -4.16
CA SER A 31 -8.39 -8.30 -5.61
C SER A 31 -7.06 -7.91 -6.25
N ILE A 32 -6.88 -8.33 -7.50
CA ILE A 32 -5.84 -7.80 -8.38
C ILE A 32 -6.46 -6.67 -9.19
N LEU A 33 -5.79 -5.52 -9.19
CA LEU A 33 -6.13 -4.37 -10.01
C LEU A 33 -5.14 -4.32 -11.18
N THR A 34 -5.64 -4.43 -12.40
CA THR A 34 -4.85 -4.20 -13.61
C THR A 34 -5.20 -2.84 -14.17
N CYS A 35 -4.21 -1.97 -14.29
CA CYS A 35 -4.37 -0.59 -14.73
C CYS A 35 -3.84 -0.42 -16.14
N GLY A 36 -4.60 0.31 -16.96
CA GLY A 36 -4.27 0.60 -18.34
C GLY A 36 -2.95 1.37 -18.51
N LEU A 37 -2.49 1.47 -19.75
CA LEU A 37 -1.26 2.16 -20.12
C LEU A 37 -1.36 3.65 -19.79
N GLY A 38 -0.21 4.27 -19.49
CA GLY A 38 -0.09 5.71 -19.31
C GLY A 38 0.90 6.33 -20.31
N PRO A 39 0.92 7.66 -20.45
CA PRO A 39 1.76 8.34 -21.43
C PRO A 39 3.25 8.36 -21.03
N GLU A 40 3.53 8.20 -19.75
CA GLU A 40 4.90 8.26 -19.23
C GLU A 40 5.66 6.95 -19.50
N SER A 41 6.98 7.03 -19.69
CA SER A 41 7.82 5.88 -20.03
C SER A 41 7.73 4.73 -19.01
N TYR A 42 7.58 5.04 -17.73
CA TYR A 42 7.39 4.07 -16.65
C TYR A 42 5.96 3.50 -16.58
N ALA A 43 4.99 4.12 -17.23
CA ALA A 43 3.59 3.71 -17.28
C ALA A 43 3.21 3.00 -18.59
N MET A 44 4.13 2.84 -19.53
CA MET A 44 3.90 2.26 -20.87
C MET A 44 3.44 0.80 -20.84
N TYR A 45 3.70 0.08 -19.77
CA TYR A 45 3.31 -1.34 -19.61
C TYR A 45 2.11 -1.51 -18.68
N GLY A 46 1.45 -0.40 -18.29
CA GLY A 46 0.41 -0.44 -17.29
C GLY A 46 0.94 -0.60 -15.87
N HIS A 47 0.07 -1.01 -14.96
CA HIS A 47 0.42 -1.24 -13.57
C HIS A 47 -0.45 -2.32 -12.96
N THR A 48 0.05 -3.00 -11.93
CA THR A 48 -0.72 -3.98 -11.16
C THR A 48 -0.64 -3.63 -9.68
N GLY A 49 -1.81 -3.53 -9.04
CA GLY A 49 -1.93 -3.33 -7.60
C GLY A 49 -2.69 -4.49 -6.95
N ILE A 50 -2.56 -4.62 -5.64
CA ILE A 50 -3.36 -5.53 -4.82
C ILE A 50 -4.26 -4.70 -3.92
N ARG A 51 -5.59 -4.87 -4.06
CA ARG A 51 -6.58 -4.25 -3.19
C ARG A 51 -7.00 -5.20 -2.09
N ILE A 52 -7.05 -4.71 -0.86
CA ILE A 52 -7.62 -5.40 0.29
C ILE A 52 -8.81 -4.58 0.77
N GLN A 53 -9.97 -5.21 0.79
CA GLN A 53 -11.22 -4.62 1.25
C GLN A 53 -11.80 -5.44 2.39
N ASP A 54 -12.13 -4.80 3.50
CA ASP A 54 -12.82 -5.40 4.64
C ASP A 54 -13.88 -4.43 5.16
N SER A 55 -15.14 -4.74 4.87
CA SER A 55 -16.27 -3.89 5.24
C SER A 55 -16.53 -3.85 6.76
N ILE A 56 -16.09 -4.87 7.50
CA ILE A 56 -16.27 -4.92 8.95
C ILE A 56 -15.31 -3.94 9.65
N HIS A 57 -14.07 -3.86 9.15
CA HIS A 57 -13.04 -3.01 9.74
C HIS A 57 -12.86 -1.68 8.99
N ALA A 58 -13.75 -1.37 8.02
CA ALA A 58 -13.66 -0.18 7.17
C ALA A 58 -12.30 -0.05 6.46
N ILE A 59 -11.73 -1.17 6.04
CA ILE A 59 -10.47 -1.22 5.28
C ILE A 59 -10.80 -1.25 3.79
N ASP A 60 -10.17 -0.36 3.02
CA ASP A 60 -10.20 -0.36 1.56
C ASP A 60 -8.91 0.28 1.04
N VAL A 61 -7.87 -0.53 0.91
CA VAL A 61 -6.50 -0.10 0.62
C VAL A 61 -5.95 -0.81 -0.60
N VAL A 62 -5.07 -0.12 -1.32
CA VAL A 62 -4.33 -0.66 -2.46
C VAL A 62 -2.85 -0.67 -2.14
N TYR A 63 -2.22 -1.81 -2.34
CA TYR A 63 -0.77 -1.99 -2.28
C TYR A 63 -0.21 -1.93 -3.70
N ASN A 64 0.71 -0.99 -3.92
CA ASN A 64 1.38 -0.77 -5.18
C ASN A 64 2.81 -1.30 -5.10
N TYR A 65 3.11 -2.31 -5.90
CA TYR A 65 4.46 -2.86 -6.03
C TYR A 65 5.18 -2.19 -7.19
N GLY A 66 6.45 -1.84 -6.98
CA GLY A 66 7.26 -1.18 -7.99
C GLY A 66 7.19 0.35 -7.94
N ALA A 67 6.82 0.93 -6.82
CA ALA A 67 7.02 2.36 -6.59
C ALA A 67 8.52 2.69 -6.53
N PHE A 68 8.89 3.89 -6.96
CA PHE A 68 10.28 4.35 -7.00
C PHE A 68 10.36 5.85 -6.70
N ASP A 69 11.55 6.29 -6.33
CA ASP A 69 11.82 7.71 -6.07
C ASP A 69 12.27 8.40 -7.35
N PHE A 70 11.45 9.30 -7.87
CA PHE A 70 11.74 10.11 -9.05
C PHE A 70 12.92 11.08 -8.86
N SER A 71 13.29 11.40 -7.62
CA SER A 71 14.45 12.25 -7.32
C SER A 71 15.78 11.51 -7.48
N THR A 72 15.75 10.21 -7.74
CA THR A 72 16.95 9.38 -7.94
C THR A 72 17.80 9.95 -9.10
N PRO A 73 19.09 10.24 -8.89
CA PRO A 73 19.96 10.73 -9.95
C PRO A 73 20.01 9.76 -11.14
N ASN A 74 19.97 10.31 -12.37
CA ASN A 74 19.94 9.55 -13.62
C ASN A 74 18.79 8.52 -13.66
N PHE A 75 17.60 8.93 -13.20
CA PHE A 75 16.40 8.09 -13.09
C PHE A 75 16.13 7.26 -14.35
N ILE A 76 16.04 7.91 -15.53
CA ILE A 76 15.71 7.23 -16.79
C ILE A 76 16.78 6.20 -17.18
N GLY A 77 18.05 6.54 -17.04
CA GLY A 77 19.15 5.61 -17.35
C GLY A 77 19.12 4.38 -16.43
N ARG A 78 18.84 4.57 -15.16
CA ARG A 78 18.71 3.48 -14.17
C ARG A 78 17.46 2.66 -14.39
N PHE A 79 16.34 3.28 -14.74
CA PHE A 79 15.11 2.60 -15.10
C PHE A 79 15.32 1.65 -16.29
N ILE A 80 15.92 2.15 -17.38
CA ILE A 80 16.20 1.35 -18.59
C ILE A 80 17.18 0.19 -18.29
N LYS A 81 18.16 0.40 -17.41
CA LYS A 81 19.12 -0.65 -17.00
C LYS A 81 18.54 -1.67 -16.04
N GLY A 82 17.36 -1.40 -15.44
CA GLY A 82 16.81 -2.21 -14.36
C GLY A 82 17.57 -2.06 -13.03
N ASP A 83 18.29 -0.96 -12.84
CA ASP A 83 19.12 -0.65 -11.66
C ASP A 83 18.44 0.39 -10.75
N LEU A 84 17.12 0.48 -10.82
CA LEU A 84 16.32 1.37 -9.98
C LEU A 84 15.85 0.62 -8.73
N GLN A 85 15.92 1.28 -7.58
CA GLN A 85 15.39 0.72 -6.35
C GLN A 85 13.87 0.86 -6.32
N TYR A 86 13.17 -0.26 -6.14
CA TYR A 86 11.72 -0.32 -6.04
C TYR A 86 11.28 -0.61 -4.61
N PHE A 87 10.11 -0.11 -4.24
CA PHE A 87 9.50 -0.36 -2.94
C PHE A 87 7.98 -0.52 -3.06
N VAL A 88 7.35 -0.95 -1.98
CA VAL A 88 5.89 -1.07 -1.87
C VAL A 88 5.33 0.18 -1.22
N THR A 89 4.27 0.73 -1.81
CA THR A 89 3.46 1.78 -1.19
C THR A 89 2.04 1.30 -0.97
N ASN A 90 1.33 1.92 -0.06
CA ASN A 90 -0.11 1.71 0.10
C ASN A 90 -0.85 3.05 0.15
N GLY A 91 -2.13 3.00 -0.16
CA GLY A 91 -3.01 4.15 -0.11
C GLY A 91 -4.48 3.72 -0.17
N SER A 92 -5.40 4.66 0.02
CA SER A 92 -6.82 4.37 -0.11
C SER A 92 -7.18 3.99 -1.56
N PHE A 93 -8.15 3.08 -1.72
CA PHE A 93 -8.64 2.74 -3.06
C PHE A 93 -9.27 3.95 -3.75
N ILE A 94 -9.93 4.82 -3.01
CA ILE A 94 -10.61 5.97 -3.58
C ILE A 94 -9.60 6.96 -4.20
N ASP A 95 -8.48 7.23 -3.54
CA ASP A 95 -7.42 8.09 -4.09
C ASP A 95 -6.75 7.42 -5.29
N PHE A 96 -6.50 6.13 -5.21
CA PHE A 96 -5.98 5.33 -6.32
C PHE A 96 -6.90 5.45 -7.55
N TYR A 97 -8.20 5.25 -7.37
CA TYR A 97 -9.20 5.33 -8.43
C TYR A 97 -9.22 6.72 -9.09
N TYR A 98 -9.27 7.79 -8.30
CA TYR A 98 -9.30 9.16 -8.85
C TYR A 98 -8.01 9.54 -9.58
N ASN A 99 -6.87 9.07 -9.13
CA ASN A 99 -5.60 9.31 -9.83
C ASN A 99 -5.61 8.70 -11.23
N TYR A 100 -6.06 7.46 -11.38
CA TYR A 100 -6.16 6.80 -12.69
C TYR A 100 -7.26 7.41 -13.56
N GLN A 101 -8.39 7.82 -12.98
CA GLN A 101 -9.45 8.54 -13.68
C GLN A 101 -8.94 9.88 -14.25
N ALA A 102 -8.17 10.64 -13.49
CA ALA A 102 -7.60 11.91 -13.93
C ALA A 102 -6.65 11.75 -15.14
N GLU A 103 -5.99 10.59 -15.24
CA GLU A 103 -5.12 10.24 -16.36
C GLU A 103 -5.88 9.54 -17.51
N ASN A 104 -7.20 9.38 -17.41
CA ASN A 104 -8.05 8.63 -18.35
C ASN A 104 -7.56 7.20 -18.58
N ARG A 105 -7.12 6.53 -17.52
CA ARG A 105 -6.64 5.15 -17.52
C ARG A 105 -7.70 4.24 -16.91
N GLU A 106 -7.92 3.10 -17.54
CA GLU A 106 -8.84 2.07 -17.02
C GLU A 106 -8.26 1.32 -15.83
N ILE A 107 -9.15 0.81 -14.97
CA ILE A 107 -8.83 -0.12 -13.90
C ILE A 107 -9.74 -1.33 -14.05
N ILE A 108 -9.15 -2.51 -14.18
CA ILE A 108 -9.86 -3.78 -14.20
C ILE A 108 -9.60 -4.47 -12.87
N GLU A 109 -10.67 -4.79 -12.13
CA GLU A 109 -10.59 -5.49 -10.86
C GLU A 109 -10.96 -6.96 -11.02
N GLN A 110 -10.10 -7.84 -10.50
CA GLN A 110 -10.32 -9.28 -10.44
C GLN A 110 -10.31 -9.72 -8.97
N VAL A 111 -11.50 -10.02 -8.43
CA VAL A 111 -11.60 -10.55 -7.06
C VAL A 111 -11.07 -11.99 -7.03
N LEU A 112 -10.15 -12.27 -6.12
CA LEU A 112 -9.58 -13.60 -5.96
C LEU A 112 -10.53 -14.50 -5.16
N ALA A 113 -10.71 -15.74 -5.61
CA ALA A 113 -11.50 -16.75 -4.92
C ALA A 113 -10.69 -17.38 -3.77
N LEU A 114 -10.40 -16.59 -2.74
CA LEU A 114 -9.67 -17.03 -1.55
C LEU A 114 -10.63 -17.46 -0.44
N THR A 115 -10.22 -18.48 0.31
CA THR A 115 -10.89 -18.85 1.56
C THR A 115 -10.48 -17.92 2.69
N PRO A 116 -11.27 -17.79 3.78
CA PRO A 116 -10.88 -16.96 4.94
C PRO A 116 -9.52 -17.35 5.56
N ALA A 117 -9.12 -18.62 5.44
CA ALA A 117 -7.83 -19.09 5.94
C ALA A 117 -6.64 -18.70 5.01
N GLN A 118 -6.90 -18.19 3.80
CA GLN A 118 -5.89 -17.75 2.83
C GLN A 118 -5.74 -16.23 2.81
N ILE A 119 -6.64 -15.52 3.45
CA ILE A 119 -6.64 -14.06 3.62
C ILE A 119 -6.03 -13.70 4.97
#